data_75fd37ce038104fa72d74a6432eb54d9
#
_entry.id   75fd37ce038104fa72d74a6432eb54d9
#
_cell.length_a   1.000
_cell.length_b   1.000
_cell.length_c   1.000
_cell.angle_alpha   90.00
_cell.angle_beta   90.00
_cell.angle_gamma   90.00
#
_symmetry.space_group_name_H-M   'P 1'
#
loop_
_entity.id
_entity.type
_entity.pdbx_description
1 polymer ?
#
loop_
_entity_poly.entity_id
_entity_poly.type
_entity_poly.pdbx_seq_one_letter_code
_entity_poly.pdbx_strand_id
1 'polypeptide(L)'
;MKIISLVENTTKSELKAKHGLSLYIETKKHKILFDLGPDKTLFENAVKRNIDISKVDTVIISHGHIDHGGALKSFLEVNSSAKIYVQRTAFEPHYSKTLFIKIPVGIDAAIKGNKQIVLLDGDYKIDDELLLFTVDKTNRFYSSVTDTLYDDKGKDQFRHEQNLVIFENQTALIMGCGHAGVINIMEEAKKYSPDLCVGGYHLFNPLTKKTVSTELLKDIATELQK
;
A
#
# COMPACT_ATOMS: atom_id res chain seq x y z
N MET A 1 19.80 1.34 -0.77
CA MET A 1 18.42 0.79 -0.90
C MET A 1 18.20 0.28 -2.32
N LYS A 2 17.48 -0.85 -2.48
CA LYS A 2 17.06 -1.42 -3.76
C LYS A 2 15.54 -1.64 -3.70
N ILE A 3 14.80 -1.18 -4.72
CA ILE A 3 13.34 -1.34 -4.80
C ILE A 3 13.01 -2.08 -6.10
N ILE A 4 12.23 -3.16 -6.01
CA ILE A 4 11.78 -3.98 -7.15
C ILE A 4 10.27 -4.13 -7.06
N SER A 5 9.54 -3.70 -8.11
CA SER A 5 8.12 -4.00 -8.24
C SER A 5 7.93 -5.47 -8.61
N LEU A 6 7.22 -6.21 -7.75
CA LEU A 6 6.85 -7.61 -7.97
C LEU A 6 5.42 -7.75 -8.49
N VAL A 7 4.51 -6.88 -8.06
CA VAL A 7 3.13 -6.82 -8.58
C VAL A 7 2.80 -5.37 -8.91
N GLU A 8 2.29 -5.15 -10.10
CA GLU A 8 1.83 -3.84 -10.59
C GLU A 8 0.76 -4.06 -11.67
N ASN A 9 -0.10 -3.06 -11.87
CA ASN A 9 -1.20 -3.08 -12.83
C ASN A 9 -0.77 -3.35 -14.26
N THR A 10 0.44 -2.92 -14.63
CA THR A 10 1.02 -3.09 -15.96
C THR A 10 2.48 -3.53 -15.87
N THR A 11 3.00 -4.11 -16.94
CA THR A 11 4.43 -4.45 -17.02
C THR A 11 4.95 -4.32 -18.45
N LYS A 12 6.25 -3.99 -18.57
CA LYS A 12 7.00 -4.04 -19.83
C LYS A 12 8.07 -5.14 -19.80
N SER A 13 8.01 -6.04 -18.81
CA SER A 13 8.96 -7.12 -18.61
C SER A 13 8.26 -8.48 -18.69
N GLU A 14 9.00 -9.57 -18.45
CA GLU A 14 8.50 -10.95 -18.38
C GLU A 14 7.63 -11.24 -17.14
N LEU A 15 7.48 -10.28 -16.22
CA LEU A 15 6.64 -10.44 -15.04
C LEU A 15 5.16 -10.48 -15.43
N LYS A 16 4.36 -11.12 -14.60
CA LYS A 16 2.91 -11.06 -14.73
C LYS A 16 2.39 -9.75 -14.16
N ALA A 17 1.62 -8.99 -14.94
CA ALA A 17 0.85 -7.85 -14.44
C ALA A 17 -0.41 -8.34 -13.73
N LYS A 18 -0.75 -7.68 -12.64
CA LYS A 18 -1.97 -7.93 -11.88
C LYS A 18 -2.41 -6.65 -11.18
N HIS A 19 -3.72 -6.38 -11.12
CA HIS A 19 -4.22 -5.24 -10.35
C HIS A 19 -3.82 -5.37 -8.88
N GLY A 20 -3.10 -4.37 -8.38
CA GLY A 20 -2.57 -4.33 -7.03
C GLY A 20 -1.09 -3.94 -6.99
N LEU A 21 -0.51 -4.01 -5.81
CA LEU A 21 0.89 -3.63 -5.57
C LEU A 21 1.61 -4.68 -4.73
N SER A 22 2.88 -4.93 -5.07
CA SER A 22 3.86 -5.50 -4.16
C SER A 22 5.25 -5.01 -4.54
N LEU A 23 5.94 -4.39 -3.59
CA LEU A 23 7.32 -3.93 -3.73
C LEU A 23 8.23 -4.77 -2.83
N TYR A 24 9.26 -5.38 -3.41
CA TYR A 24 10.38 -5.90 -2.63
C TYR A 24 11.40 -4.79 -2.45
N ILE A 25 11.76 -4.53 -1.20
CA ILE A 25 12.70 -3.46 -0.84
C ILE A 25 13.82 -4.09 0.00
N GLU A 26 15.06 -3.87 -0.42
CA GLU A 26 16.24 -4.30 0.31
C GLU A 26 17.01 -3.08 0.79
N THR A 27 17.15 -2.97 2.11
CA THR A 27 17.89 -1.93 2.80
C THR A 27 19.17 -2.53 3.41
N LYS A 28 19.90 -1.76 4.20
CA LYS A 28 21.08 -2.28 4.91
C LYS A 28 20.73 -3.31 5.97
N LYS A 29 19.54 -3.17 6.60
CA LYS A 29 19.13 -4.01 7.73
C LYS A 29 17.99 -4.95 7.40
N HIS A 30 17.15 -4.62 6.39
CA HIS A 30 15.87 -5.28 6.15
C HIS A 30 15.70 -5.79 4.73
N LYS A 31 14.94 -6.89 4.63
CA LYS A 31 14.31 -7.37 3.41
C LYS A 31 12.81 -7.24 3.57
N ILE A 32 12.24 -6.25 2.90
CA ILE A 32 10.87 -5.81 3.11
C ILE A 32 10.00 -6.22 1.93
N LEU A 33 8.77 -6.64 2.21
CA LEU A 33 7.67 -6.56 1.26
C LEU A 33 6.71 -5.45 1.69
N PHE A 34 6.59 -4.45 0.87
CA PHE A 34 5.55 -3.44 1.01
C PHE A 34 4.40 -3.85 0.09
N ASP A 35 3.29 -4.26 0.71
CA ASP A 35 2.16 -4.97 0.12
C ASP A 35 2.51 -6.34 -0.51
N LEU A 36 1.50 -7.17 -0.70
CA LEU A 36 1.64 -8.54 -1.16
C LEU A 36 0.88 -8.83 -2.45
N GLY A 37 0.18 -7.83 -2.99
CA GLY A 37 -0.70 -8.01 -4.13
C GLY A 37 -1.95 -8.86 -3.82
N PRO A 38 -2.76 -9.16 -4.85
CA PRO A 38 -4.05 -9.83 -4.68
C PRO A 38 -3.95 -11.35 -4.48
N ASP A 39 -2.89 -11.97 -4.98
CA ASP A 39 -2.81 -13.42 -5.08
C ASP A 39 -1.35 -13.95 -5.25
N LYS A 40 -1.22 -15.20 -5.68
CA LYS A 40 0.08 -15.88 -5.86
C LYS A 40 0.99 -15.28 -6.93
N THR A 41 0.57 -14.26 -7.68
CA THR A 41 1.38 -13.55 -8.69
C THR A 41 2.69 -13.02 -8.08
N LEU A 42 2.64 -12.57 -6.81
CA LEU A 42 3.82 -12.17 -6.03
C LEU A 42 4.93 -13.24 -6.10
N PHE A 43 4.59 -14.50 -5.76
CA PHE A 43 5.58 -15.59 -5.66
C PHE A 43 6.16 -15.97 -7.01
N GLU A 44 5.31 -16.02 -8.05
CA GLU A 44 5.75 -16.31 -9.40
C GLU A 44 6.73 -15.25 -9.94
N ASN A 45 6.46 -13.99 -9.66
CA ASN A 45 7.31 -12.88 -10.06
C ASN A 45 8.58 -12.79 -9.20
N ALA A 46 8.51 -13.13 -7.91
CA ALA A 46 9.68 -13.21 -7.03
C ALA A 46 10.69 -14.24 -7.54
N VAL A 47 10.22 -15.44 -7.97
CA VAL A 47 11.07 -16.47 -8.57
C VAL A 47 11.79 -15.94 -9.81
N LYS A 48 11.08 -15.23 -10.71
CA LYS A 48 11.68 -14.64 -11.92
C LYS A 48 12.72 -13.57 -11.61
N ARG A 49 12.64 -12.93 -10.45
CA ARG A 49 13.59 -11.92 -9.97
C ARG A 49 14.68 -12.48 -9.05
N ASN A 50 14.72 -13.81 -8.85
CA ASN A 50 15.61 -14.48 -7.91
C ASN A 50 15.51 -13.93 -6.48
N ILE A 51 14.27 -13.61 -6.05
CA ILE A 51 13.96 -13.15 -4.71
C ILE A 51 13.39 -14.31 -3.89
N ASP A 52 14.06 -14.62 -2.80
CA ASP A 52 13.63 -15.63 -1.84
C ASP A 52 12.69 -14.99 -0.79
N ILE A 53 11.39 -15.21 -0.96
CA ILE A 53 10.34 -14.68 -0.07
C ILE A 53 10.49 -15.21 1.37
N SER A 54 11.08 -16.39 1.57
CA SER A 54 11.32 -16.95 2.91
C SER A 54 12.34 -16.16 3.73
N LYS A 55 13.13 -15.30 3.07
CA LYS A 55 14.15 -14.44 3.69
C LYS A 55 13.67 -13.03 4.00
N VAL A 56 12.44 -12.71 3.66
CA VAL A 56 11.81 -11.44 4.05
C VAL A 56 11.65 -11.43 5.58
N ASP A 57 12.07 -10.37 6.22
CA ASP A 57 11.96 -10.18 7.68
C ASP A 57 10.82 -9.23 8.07
N THR A 58 10.42 -8.36 7.17
CA THR A 58 9.44 -7.32 7.42
C THR A 58 8.42 -7.24 6.29
N VAL A 59 7.13 -7.26 6.63
CA VAL A 59 6.02 -6.99 5.71
C VAL A 59 5.24 -5.79 6.22
N ILE A 60 4.87 -4.92 5.31
CA ILE A 60 4.02 -3.77 5.60
C ILE A 60 2.80 -3.86 4.69
N ILE A 61 1.60 -3.90 5.25
CA ILE A 61 0.37 -3.80 4.50
C ILE A 61 -0.07 -2.34 4.54
N SER A 62 -0.06 -1.70 3.39
CA SER A 62 -0.37 -0.27 3.27
C SER A 62 -1.79 0.05 3.68
N HIS A 63 -2.75 -0.81 3.36
CA HIS A 63 -4.16 -0.64 3.69
C HIS A 63 -4.95 -1.95 3.52
N GLY A 64 -6.21 -1.95 3.93
CA GLY A 64 -7.04 -3.16 4.07
C GLY A 64 -7.66 -3.72 2.78
N HIS A 65 -7.20 -3.36 1.59
CA HIS A 65 -7.79 -3.87 0.35
C HIS A 65 -7.09 -5.14 -0.16
N ILE A 66 -7.88 -6.02 -0.79
CA ILE A 66 -7.45 -7.35 -1.22
C ILE A 66 -6.35 -7.31 -2.28
N ASP A 67 -6.31 -6.30 -3.12
CA ASP A 67 -5.29 -6.10 -4.14
C ASP A 67 -3.91 -5.70 -3.57
N HIS A 68 -3.84 -5.45 -2.25
CA HIS A 68 -2.62 -5.17 -1.49
C HIS A 68 -2.30 -6.25 -0.45
N GLY A 69 -3.31 -6.82 0.20
CA GLY A 69 -3.12 -7.84 1.23
C GLY A 69 -3.65 -9.23 0.88
N GLY A 70 -4.12 -9.45 -0.35
CA GLY A 70 -4.79 -10.72 -0.74
C GLY A 70 -3.90 -11.95 -0.66
N ALA A 71 -2.59 -11.81 -0.91
CA ALA A 71 -1.66 -12.92 -0.79
C ALA A 71 -1.19 -13.19 0.64
N LEU A 72 -1.69 -12.48 1.66
CA LEU A 72 -1.21 -12.58 3.04
C LEU A 72 -1.29 -14.01 3.60
N LYS A 73 -2.39 -14.73 3.35
CA LYS A 73 -2.51 -16.12 3.76
C LYS A 73 -1.43 -17.00 3.14
N SER A 74 -1.21 -16.89 1.84
CA SER A 74 -0.17 -17.65 1.12
C SER A 74 1.24 -17.24 1.55
N PHE A 75 1.45 -15.97 1.93
CA PHE A 75 2.72 -15.52 2.49
C PHE A 75 3.03 -16.22 3.82
N LEU A 76 2.05 -16.34 4.72
CA LEU A 76 2.20 -17.02 6.00
C LEU A 76 2.51 -18.53 5.87
N GLU A 77 2.16 -19.16 4.74
CA GLU A 77 2.50 -20.55 4.45
C GLU A 77 3.99 -20.75 4.09
N VAL A 78 4.65 -19.73 3.52
CA VAL A 78 6.03 -19.79 3.02
C VAL A 78 7.04 -19.03 3.88
N ASN A 79 6.57 -18.17 4.77
CA ASN A 79 7.40 -17.38 5.67
C ASN A 79 6.81 -17.40 7.09
N SER A 80 7.56 -17.96 8.03
CA SER A 80 7.12 -18.14 9.43
C SER A 80 7.77 -17.17 10.42
N SER A 81 8.64 -16.26 9.94
CA SER A 81 9.48 -15.40 10.80
C SER A 81 9.24 -13.90 10.63
N ALA A 82 8.81 -13.45 9.46
CA ALA A 82 8.59 -12.01 9.18
C ALA A 82 7.57 -11.41 10.15
N LYS A 83 7.82 -10.16 10.58
CA LYS A 83 6.80 -9.35 11.24
C LYS A 83 5.96 -8.62 10.19
N ILE A 84 4.65 -8.62 10.37
CA ILE A 84 3.69 -8.05 9.43
C ILE A 84 2.99 -6.88 10.11
N TYR A 85 3.34 -5.66 9.72
CA TYR A 85 2.81 -4.44 10.29
C TYR A 85 1.58 -3.97 9.50
N VAL A 86 0.47 -3.80 10.19
CA VAL A 86 -0.80 -3.43 9.57
C VAL A 86 -1.66 -2.63 10.54
N GLN A 87 -2.35 -1.61 10.06
CA GLN A 87 -3.31 -0.87 10.87
C GLN A 87 -4.47 -1.79 11.29
N ARG A 88 -4.89 -1.74 12.55
CA ARG A 88 -5.93 -2.61 13.14
C ARG A 88 -7.22 -2.58 12.34
N THR A 89 -7.58 -1.41 11.83
CA THR A 89 -8.80 -1.20 11.04
C THR A 89 -8.72 -1.79 9.63
N ALA A 90 -7.54 -2.19 9.14
CA ALA A 90 -7.40 -2.86 7.84
C ALA A 90 -8.12 -4.23 7.78
N PHE A 91 -8.39 -4.86 8.94
CA PHE A 91 -9.16 -6.10 9.04
C PHE A 91 -10.67 -5.88 9.24
N GLU A 92 -11.14 -4.63 9.27
CA GLU A 92 -12.57 -4.32 9.22
C GLU A 92 -13.11 -4.60 7.81
N PRO A 93 -14.43 -4.77 7.65
CA PRO A 93 -15.02 -4.98 6.34
C PRO A 93 -14.86 -3.76 5.43
N HIS A 94 -14.29 -3.96 4.24
CA HIS A 94 -14.16 -2.94 3.20
C HIS A 94 -14.89 -3.38 1.94
N TYR A 95 -15.52 -2.44 1.23
CA TYR A 95 -16.38 -2.70 0.09
C TYR A 95 -16.16 -1.71 -1.04
N SER A 96 -16.24 -2.20 -2.28
CA SER A 96 -16.48 -1.37 -3.45
C SER A 96 -17.96 -1.37 -3.81
N LYS A 97 -18.58 -0.20 -3.98
CA LYS A 97 -19.99 -0.06 -4.33
C LYS A 97 -20.12 0.63 -5.68
N THR A 98 -20.79 -0.04 -6.61
CA THR A 98 -21.10 0.52 -7.93
C THR A 98 -22.60 0.29 -8.20
N LEU A 99 -23.35 1.39 -8.40
CA LEU A 99 -24.80 1.37 -8.53
C LEU A 99 -25.47 0.63 -7.35
N PHE A 100 -25.92 -0.61 -7.58
CA PHE A 100 -26.64 -1.43 -6.57
C PHE A 100 -25.79 -2.61 -6.05
N ILE A 101 -24.53 -2.74 -6.51
CA ILE A 101 -23.67 -3.88 -6.16
C ILE A 101 -22.67 -3.43 -5.11
N LYS A 102 -22.63 -4.14 -3.99
CA LYS A 102 -21.64 -4.01 -2.91
C LYS A 102 -20.72 -5.24 -2.97
N ILE A 103 -19.46 -5.06 -3.37
CA ILE A 103 -18.48 -6.12 -3.53
C ILE A 103 -17.49 -6.03 -2.37
N PRO A 104 -17.27 -7.11 -1.58
CA PRO A 104 -16.21 -7.14 -0.59
C PRO A 104 -14.84 -6.97 -1.25
N VAL A 105 -14.04 -6.07 -0.73
CA VAL A 105 -12.66 -5.79 -1.19
C VAL A 105 -11.66 -5.82 -0.04
N GLY A 106 -12.09 -6.23 1.16
CA GLY A 106 -11.25 -6.34 2.34
C GLY A 106 -10.31 -7.54 2.31
N ILE A 107 -9.26 -7.49 3.14
CA ILE A 107 -8.37 -8.63 3.40
C ILE A 107 -9.04 -9.65 4.33
N ASP A 108 -8.53 -10.90 4.33
CA ASP A 108 -9.10 -11.97 5.16
C ASP A 108 -8.91 -11.69 6.66
N ALA A 109 -10.00 -11.38 7.35
CA ALA A 109 -9.98 -11.10 8.79
C ALA A 109 -9.63 -12.33 9.66
N ALA A 110 -9.74 -13.55 9.15
CA ALA A 110 -9.44 -14.77 9.91
C ALA A 110 -7.96 -14.87 10.30
N ILE A 111 -7.07 -14.19 9.56
CA ILE A 111 -5.63 -14.20 9.83
C ILE A 111 -5.17 -13.14 10.84
N LYS A 112 -6.05 -12.23 11.27
CA LYS A 112 -5.74 -11.14 12.22
C LYS A 112 -5.06 -11.62 13.51
N GLY A 113 -5.39 -12.82 13.98
CA GLY A 113 -4.83 -13.43 15.21
C GLY A 113 -3.49 -14.15 15.01
N ASN A 114 -2.91 -14.15 13.79
CA ASN A 114 -1.62 -14.80 13.56
C ASN A 114 -0.50 -14.10 14.34
N LYS A 115 0.42 -14.87 14.94
CA LYS A 115 1.52 -14.38 15.79
C LYS A 115 2.52 -13.43 15.08
N GLN A 116 2.56 -13.46 13.74
CA GLN A 116 3.42 -12.59 12.95
C GLN A 116 2.78 -11.21 12.73
N ILE A 117 1.46 -11.06 12.95
CA ILE A 117 0.72 -9.81 12.74
C ILE A 117 0.98 -8.86 13.92
N VAL A 118 1.45 -7.67 13.60
CA VAL A 118 1.60 -6.53 14.52
C VAL A 118 0.52 -5.52 14.17
N LEU A 119 -0.52 -5.44 15.01
CA LEU A 119 -1.63 -4.51 14.84
C LEU A 119 -1.25 -3.13 15.36
N LEU A 120 -1.35 -2.13 14.49
CA LEU A 120 -1.02 -0.75 14.80
C LEU A 120 -2.28 0.12 14.94
N ASP A 121 -2.15 1.19 15.71
CA ASP A 121 -3.18 2.20 15.92
C ASP A 121 -2.54 3.60 15.72
N GLY A 122 -2.14 3.92 14.48
CA GLY A 122 -1.46 5.17 14.09
C GLY A 122 0.01 4.99 13.74
N ASP A 123 0.79 6.04 13.94
CA ASP A 123 2.22 6.07 13.60
C ASP A 123 3.03 5.06 14.43
N TYR A 124 4.04 4.46 13.82
CA TYR A 124 4.87 3.46 14.49
C TYR A 124 6.30 3.46 13.99
N LYS A 125 7.26 3.69 14.88
CA LYS A 125 8.68 3.53 14.58
C LYS A 125 9.07 2.06 14.76
N ILE A 126 9.42 1.38 13.67
CA ILE A 126 9.90 -0.01 13.71
C ILE A 126 11.31 -0.04 14.29
N ASP A 127 12.20 0.80 13.75
CA ASP A 127 13.57 1.02 14.25
C ASP A 127 14.14 2.36 13.73
N ASP A 128 15.46 2.50 13.64
CA ASP A 128 16.08 3.73 13.16
C ASP A 128 16.05 3.88 11.63
N GLU A 129 15.75 2.80 10.90
CA GLU A 129 15.68 2.78 9.44
C GLU A 129 14.25 2.89 8.93
N LEU A 130 13.24 2.38 9.68
CA LEU A 130 11.87 2.25 9.22
C LEU A 130 10.86 2.94 10.15
N LEU A 131 10.03 3.81 9.58
CA LEU A 131 8.95 4.48 10.27
C LEU A 131 7.66 4.40 9.46
N LEU A 132 6.58 4.00 10.11
CA LEU A 132 5.23 4.01 9.56
C LEU A 132 4.48 5.24 10.05
N PHE A 133 3.73 5.89 9.17
CA PHE A 133 2.86 7.01 9.54
C PHE A 133 1.51 6.94 8.82
N THR A 134 0.53 7.55 9.43
CA THR A 134 -0.84 7.69 8.93
C THR A 134 -1.15 9.14 8.59
N VAL A 135 -2.23 9.39 7.87
CA VAL A 135 -2.65 10.74 7.49
C VAL A 135 -4.08 10.98 7.97
N ASP A 136 -4.24 11.88 8.94
CA ASP A 136 -5.55 12.22 9.50
C ASP A 136 -6.31 13.29 8.69
N LYS A 137 -5.58 14.13 7.94
CA LYS A 137 -6.15 15.26 7.19
C LYS A 137 -6.14 14.98 5.69
N THR A 138 -7.30 14.68 5.12
CA THR A 138 -7.48 14.33 3.70
C THR A 138 -8.27 15.41 2.94
N ASN A 139 -7.99 16.68 3.21
CA ASN A 139 -8.82 17.80 2.76
C ASN A 139 -8.30 18.49 1.48
N ARG A 140 -7.14 18.09 0.95
CA ARG A 140 -6.57 18.69 -0.25
C ARG A 140 -6.65 17.72 -1.44
N PHE A 141 -7.04 18.25 -2.59
CA PHE A 141 -7.03 17.54 -3.88
C PHE A 141 -7.73 16.17 -3.83
N TYR A 142 -8.94 16.16 -3.30
CA TYR A 142 -9.73 14.93 -3.12
C TYR A 142 -9.97 14.21 -4.46
N SER A 143 -9.70 12.92 -4.49
CA SER A 143 -9.96 12.05 -5.63
C SER A 143 -11.37 11.47 -5.57
N SER A 144 -12.28 11.87 -6.45
CA SER A 144 -13.62 11.30 -6.57
C SER A 144 -13.63 9.81 -6.93
N VAL A 145 -12.50 9.25 -7.33
CA VAL A 145 -12.35 7.80 -7.58
C VAL A 145 -12.56 7.00 -6.29
N THR A 146 -12.23 7.58 -5.14
CA THR A 146 -12.45 6.95 -3.82
C THR A 146 -13.93 6.89 -3.40
N ASP A 147 -14.82 7.63 -4.04
CA ASP A 147 -16.25 7.69 -3.71
C ASP A 147 -16.99 6.35 -3.82
N THR A 148 -16.39 5.36 -4.48
CA THR A 148 -16.94 4.01 -4.60
C THR A 148 -16.55 3.09 -3.44
N LEU A 149 -15.69 3.53 -2.54
CA LEU A 149 -15.16 2.73 -1.43
C LEU A 149 -15.90 3.04 -0.12
N TYR A 150 -16.25 1.98 0.59
CA TYR A 150 -17.09 1.99 1.79
C TYR A 150 -16.56 1.04 2.85
N ASP A 151 -16.78 1.38 4.08
CA ASP A 151 -16.72 0.50 5.25
C ASP A 151 -18.15 0.19 5.78
N ASP A 152 -18.25 -0.40 6.96
CA ASP A 152 -19.55 -0.67 7.59
C ASP A 152 -20.22 0.59 8.16
N LYS A 153 -19.49 1.70 8.28
CA LYS A 153 -19.97 2.98 8.84
C LYS A 153 -20.41 3.95 7.74
N GLY A 154 -20.03 3.72 6.49
CA GLY A 154 -20.37 4.58 5.37
C GLY A 154 -19.29 4.65 4.30
N LYS A 155 -19.02 5.85 3.75
CA LYS A 155 -17.84 6.07 2.89
C LYS A 155 -16.58 5.82 3.69
N ASP A 156 -15.64 5.05 3.11
CA ASP A 156 -14.38 4.73 3.76
C ASP A 156 -13.57 6.00 4.01
N GLN A 157 -13.12 6.16 5.24
CA GLN A 157 -12.26 7.27 5.67
C GLN A 157 -10.78 6.92 5.63
N PHE A 158 -10.44 5.74 5.12
CA PHE A 158 -9.08 5.21 4.95
C PHE A 158 -8.20 5.27 6.20
N ARG A 159 -8.79 5.15 7.40
CA ARG A 159 -8.06 5.07 8.67
C ARG A 159 -7.15 3.85 8.78
N HIS A 160 -7.33 2.91 7.87
CA HIS A 160 -6.51 1.71 7.71
C HIS A 160 -5.30 1.92 6.78
N GLU A 161 -5.13 3.12 6.18
CA GLU A 161 -4.00 3.42 5.31
C GLU A 161 -2.80 3.91 6.12
N GLN A 162 -1.61 3.38 5.79
CA GLN A 162 -0.33 3.79 6.33
C GLN A 162 0.73 3.86 5.24
N ASN A 163 1.73 4.67 5.47
CA ASN A 163 2.84 4.91 4.58
C ASN A 163 4.16 4.58 5.28
N LEU A 164 5.21 4.23 4.52
CA LEU A 164 6.51 3.88 5.06
C LEU A 164 7.54 4.95 4.68
N VAL A 165 8.29 5.42 5.66
CA VAL A 165 9.53 6.18 5.45
C VAL A 165 10.72 5.27 5.72
N ILE A 166 11.68 5.25 4.79
CA ILE A 166 12.93 4.50 4.90
C ILE A 166 14.08 5.50 4.97
N PHE A 167 14.83 5.45 6.08
CA PHE A 167 15.98 6.31 6.31
C PHE A 167 17.28 5.57 5.97
N GLU A 168 17.88 5.92 4.84
CA GLU A 168 19.22 5.49 4.45
C GLU A 168 20.03 6.70 3.95
N ASN A 169 20.95 6.51 3.00
CA ASN A 169 21.67 7.62 2.36
C ASN A 169 20.72 8.59 1.65
N GLN A 170 19.61 8.08 1.15
CA GLN A 170 18.45 8.81 0.64
C GLN A 170 17.24 8.38 1.46
N THR A 171 16.39 9.31 1.82
CA THR A 171 15.12 9.05 2.49
C THR A 171 14.06 8.72 1.43
N ALA A 172 13.41 7.57 1.54
CA ALA A 172 12.34 7.19 0.64
C ALA A 172 11.00 7.16 1.35
N LEU A 173 9.98 7.72 0.69
CA LEU A 173 8.58 7.58 1.03
C LEU A 173 7.96 6.50 0.15
N ILE A 174 7.38 5.48 0.76
CA ILE A 174 6.65 4.40 0.07
C ILE A 174 5.18 4.47 0.47
N MET A 175 4.32 4.53 -0.55
CA MET A 175 2.86 4.60 -0.39
C MET A 175 2.19 3.39 -1.06
N GLY A 176 1.01 3.00 -0.58
CA GLY A 176 0.13 2.08 -1.29
C GLY A 176 -0.63 2.79 -2.43
N CYS A 177 -1.96 2.76 -2.36
CA CYS A 177 -2.81 3.47 -3.32
C CYS A 177 -2.85 4.99 -3.13
N GLY A 178 -2.50 5.50 -1.95
CA GLY A 178 -2.59 6.93 -1.65
C GLY A 178 -4.03 7.44 -1.57
N HIS A 179 -4.92 6.67 -0.93
CA HIS A 179 -6.33 7.03 -0.76
C HIS A 179 -6.53 8.31 0.06
N ALA A 180 -5.63 8.55 1.02
CA ALA A 180 -5.60 9.81 1.78
C ALA A 180 -5.28 11.04 0.90
N GLY A 181 -4.90 10.81 -0.38
CA GLY A 181 -4.48 11.82 -1.34
C GLY A 181 -2.97 12.07 -1.30
N VAL A 182 -2.34 11.93 -2.47
CA VAL A 182 -0.88 12.04 -2.60
C VAL A 182 -0.32 13.33 -1.99
N ILE A 183 -0.99 14.46 -2.18
CA ILE A 183 -0.53 15.75 -1.63
C ILE A 183 -0.62 15.78 -0.10
N ASN A 184 -1.68 15.21 0.49
CA ASN A 184 -1.82 15.14 1.94
C ASN A 184 -0.73 14.23 2.56
N ILE A 185 -0.42 13.11 1.90
CA ILE A 185 0.65 12.19 2.32
C ILE A 185 2.02 12.88 2.21
N MET A 186 2.29 13.57 1.10
CA MET A 186 3.54 14.31 0.90
C MET A 186 3.72 15.45 1.92
N GLU A 187 2.65 16.16 2.26
CA GLU A 187 2.68 17.21 3.28
C GLU A 187 3.03 16.65 4.67
N GLU A 188 2.41 15.53 5.06
CA GLU A 188 2.75 14.86 6.33
C GLU A 188 4.19 14.34 6.33
N ALA A 189 4.67 13.85 5.18
CA ALA A 189 6.02 13.32 5.02
C ALA A 189 7.11 14.40 4.97
N LYS A 190 6.79 15.68 4.71
CA LYS A 190 7.80 16.78 4.61
C LYS A 190 8.75 16.85 5.81
N LYS A 191 8.26 16.57 7.02
CA LYS A 191 9.07 16.53 8.24
C LYS A 191 10.20 15.50 8.21
N TYR A 192 10.13 14.52 7.31
CA TYR A 192 11.14 13.49 7.10
C TYR A 192 12.05 13.78 5.89
N SER A 193 11.74 14.84 5.11
CA SER A 193 12.50 15.28 3.93
C SER A 193 12.79 14.15 2.93
N PRO A 194 11.77 13.47 2.36
CA PRO A 194 12.01 12.37 1.43
C PRO A 194 12.63 12.86 0.12
N ASP A 195 13.68 12.17 -0.32
CA ASP A 195 14.34 12.38 -1.63
C ASP A 195 13.64 11.63 -2.77
N LEU A 196 12.90 10.58 -2.43
CA LEU A 196 12.22 9.68 -3.36
C LEU A 196 10.83 9.35 -2.84
N CYS A 197 9.84 9.34 -3.75
CA CYS A 197 8.49 8.87 -3.46
C CYS A 197 8.10 7.77 -4.46
N VAL A 198 7.61 6.63 -3.95
CA VAL A 198 7.14 5.49 -4.75
C VAL A 198 5.76 5.06 -4.25
N GLY A 199 4.79 4.91 -5.16
CA GLY A 199 3.44 4.44 -4.82
C GLY A 199 2.38 4.84 -5.80
N GLY A 200 1.12 4.54 -5.47
CA GLY A 200 -0.06 4.89 -6.23
C GLY A 200 -0.66 6.24 -5.83
N TYR A 201 -1.42 6.85 -6.73
CA TYR A 201 -2.07 8.15 -6.49
C TYR A 201 -3.60 8.06 -6.51
N HIS A 202 -4.15 6.87 -6.77
CA HIS A 202 -5.59 6.60 -6.84
C HIS A 202 -6.40 7.63 -7.66
N LEU A 203 -5.87 8.04 -8.83
CA LEU A 203 -6.47 9.06 -9.71
C LEU A 203 -7.20 8.46 -10.92
N PHE A 204 -7.18 7.13 -11.04
CA PHE A 204 -7.79 6.38 -12.13
C PHE A 204 -8.59 5.19 -11.59
N ASN A 205 -9.82 5.03 -12.08
CA ASN A 205 -10.66 3.88 -11.76
C ASN A 205 -10.57 2.84 -12.89
N PRO A 206 -9.96 1.67 -12.63
CA PRO A 206 -9.75 0.66 -13.67
C PRO A 206 -11.05 0.00 -14.16
N LEU A 207 -12.11 -0.02 -13.35
CA LEU A 207 -13.41 -0.60 -13.71
C LEU A 207 -14.19 0.32 -14.65
N THR A 208 -14.26 1.61 -14.32
CA THR A 208 -14.99 2.59 -15.13
C THR A 208 -14.14 3.21 -16.22
N LYS A 209 -12.82 2.99 -16.20
CA LYS A 209 -11.79 3.62 -17.05
C LYS A 209 -11.83 5.16 -17.01
N LYS A 210 -12.31 5.72 -15.91
CA LYS A 210 -12.36 7.18 -15.70
C LYS A 210 -11.21 7.65 -14.84
N THR A 211 -10.66 8.81 -15.20
CA THR A 211 -9.71 9.56 -14.35
C THR A 211 -10.47 10.64 -13.59
N VAL A 212 -9.82 11.24 -12.60
CA VAL A 212 -10.23 12.53 -12.04
C VAL A 212 -10.18 13.64 -13.12
N SER A 213 -10.70 14.83 -12.83
CA SER A 213 -10.70 15.93 -13.79
C SER A 213 -9.27 16.33 -14.21
N THR A 214 -9.13 16.84 -15.44
CA THR A 214 -7.84 17.36 -15.95
C THR A 214 -7.32 18.52 -15.10
N GLU A 215 -8.22 19.33 -14.54
CA GLU A 215 -7.89 20.43 -13.65
C GLU A 215 -7.23 19.89 -12.37
N LEU A 216 -7.86 18.92 -11.69
CA LEU A 216 -7.29 18.29 -10.49
C LEU A 216 -5.92 17.63 -10.78
N LEU A 217 -5.76 16.99 -11.96
CA LEU A 217 -4.45 16.41 -12.34
C LEU A 217 -3.37 17.50 -12.48
N LYS A 218 -3.70 18.65 -13.07
CA LYS A 218 -2.76 19.78 -13.20
C LYS A 218 -2.41 20.37 -11.84
N ASP A 219 -3.40 20.53 -10.96
CA ASP A 219 -3.18 21.07 -9.63
C ASP A 219 -2.27 20.16 -8.80
N ILE A 220 -2.54 18.85 -8.81
CA ILE A 220 -1.67 17.85 -8.16
C ILE A 220 -0.24 17.89 -8.75
N ALA A 221 -0.11 17.92 -10.09
CA ALA A 221 1.20 17.97 -10.74
C ALA A 221 1.97 19.24 -10.35
N THR A 222 1.28 20.37 -10.22
CA THR A 222 1.87 21.64 -9.78
C THR A 222 2.35 21.60 -8.34
N GLU A 223 1.58 20.96 -7.45
CA GLU A 223 1.99 20.79 -6.05
C GLU A 223 3.19 19.84 -5.90
N LEU A 224 3.25 18.76 -6.68
CA LEU A 224 4.37 17.82 -6.67
C LEU A 224 5.69 18.41 -7.20
N GLN A 225 5.67 19.56 -7.87
CA GLN A 225 6.86 20.26 -8.37
C GLN A 225 7.46 21.25 -7.35
N LYS A 226 6.79 21.49 -6.23
CA LYS A 226 7.23 22.38 -5.14
C LYS A 226 8.11 21.67 -4.12
#